data_dbf2b2da48f66addf2fc1b087056081d
#
_entry.id   dbf2b2da48f66addf2fc1b087056081d
#
_cell.length_a   1.000
_cell.length_b   1.000
_cell.length_c   1.000
_cell.angle_alpha   90.00
_cell.angle_beta   90.00
_cell.angle_gamma   90.00
#
_symmetry.space_group_name_H-M   'P 1'
#
loop_
_entity.id
_entity.type
_entity.pdbx_description
1 polymer ?
#
loop_
_entity_poly.entity_id
_entity_poly.type
_entity_poly.pdbx_seq_one_letter_code
_entity_poly.pdbx_strand_id
1 'polypeptide(L)'
;AEKHSFGLDFTTRGRNVSVIFGDGAGAVVLQATEGPGILSTHLHSDGSAAEILAMFNPGTHANMWMDELAEIGDAEVGKMFVTQQMVDKEQFFPNMDGPSVFKMAVVKFPEVIAEALNKNGLTPQDINLLVPHQANLRIAQFVQQKMKLRDDQVYNNIERFGNTTAASIPIALCEAWEKGLVKEGDLICLAAFGSGFTWASALLRW
;
A
#
# COMPACT_ATOMS: atom_id res chain seq x y z
N ALA A 1 -4.49 -8.97 -6.70
CA ALA A 1 -3.33 -9.66 -7.29
C ALA A 1 -2.40 -8.66 -7.95
N GLU A 2 -1.11 -8.87 -7.76
CA GLU A 2 -0.06 -8.02 -8.31
C GLU A 2 0.98 -8.86 -9.03
N LYS A 3 1.44 -8.38 -10.19
CA LYS A 3 2.49 -9.02 -10.95
C LYS A 3 3.55 -7.99 -11.37
N HIS A 4 4.33 -7.57 -10.42
CA HIS A 4 5.37 -6.57 -10.59
C HIS A 4 6.50 -7.02 -11.52
N SER A 5 6.76 -8.32 -11.60
CA SER A 5 7.78 -8.89 -12.48
C SER A 5 7.62 -8.52 -13.96
N PHE A 6 6.44 -8.04 -14.38
CA PHE A 6 6.21 -7.56 -15.75
C PHE A 6 6.45 -6.07 -15.96
N GLY A 7 6.48 -5.27 -14.91
CA GLY A 7 6.51 -3.81 -15.01
C GLY A 7 7.66 -3.14 -14.28
N LEU A 8 8.66 -3.90 -13.82
CA LEU A 8 9.82 -3.37 -13.14
C LEU A 8 11.04 -3.25 -14.07
N ASP A 9 11.82 -2.18 -13.90
CA ASP A 9 13.12 -2.03 -14.54
C ASP A 9 14.17 -2.83 -13.76
N PHE A 10 14.59 -3.98 -14.28
CA PHE A 10 15.63 -4.82 -13.69
C PHE A 10 17.08 -4.41 -14.08
N THR A 11 17.23 -3.27 -14.74
CA THR A 11 18.56 -2.68 -14.99
C THR A 11 19.09 -1.97 -13.75
N THR A 12 20.33 -1.49 -13.82
CA THR A 12 20.94 -0.72 -12.72
C THR A 12 20.13 0.52 -12.33
N ARG A 13 19.37 1.11 -13.27
CA ARG A 13 18.54 2.30 -13.01
C ARG A 13 17.34 1.98 -12.10
N GLY A 14 16.64 0.87 -12.38
CA GLY A 14 15.49 0.44 -11.59
C GLY A 14 15.85 -0.13 -10.22
N ARG A 15 17.12 -0.28 -9.91
CA ARG A 15 17.61 -0.98 -8.71
C ARG A 15 16.95 -0.53 -7.40
N ASN A 16 16.71 0.77 -7.24
CA ASN A 16 16.16 1.31 -6.00
C ASN A 16 14.67 1.01 -5.81
N VAL A 17 13.99 0.60 -6.87
CA VAL A 17 12.56 0.29 -6.89
C VAL A 17 12.34 -1.21 -7.01
N SER A 18 12.99 -1.84 -7.99
CA SER A 18 12.74 -3.23 -8.36
C SER A 18 13.08 -4.24 -7.28
N VAL A 19 14.03 -3.91 -6.38
CA VAL A 19 14.41 -4.78 -5.25
C VAL A 19 13.36 -4.82 -4.13
N ILE A 20 12.35 -3.94 -4.17
CA ILE A 20 11.35 -3.83 -3.11
C ILE A 20 10.15 -4.72 -3.40
N PHE A 21 9.71 -4.76 -4.66
CA PHE A 21 8.45 -5.36 -5.05
C PHE A 21 8.52 -6.88 -5.26
N GLY A 22 7.40 -7.55 -5.03
CA GLY A 22 7.20 -8.97 -5.30
C GLY A 22 5.85 -9.23 -5.98
N ASP A 23 5.73 -10.38 -6.62
CA ASP A 23 4.46 -10.87 -7.17
C ASP A 23 3.65 -11.55 -6.07
N GLY A 24 2.34 -11.40 -6.08
CA GLY A 24 1.48 -12.05 -5.12
C GLY A 24 0.00 -11.86 -5.40
N ALA A 25 -0.79 -12.73 -4.84
CA ALA A 25 -2.25 -12.66 -4.86
C ALA A 25 -2.83 -13.05 -3.51
N GLY A 26 -3.92 -12.41 -3.12
CA GLY A 26 -4.69 -12.75 -1.94
C GLY A 26 -6.18 -12.56 -2.21
N ALA A 27 -6.99 -13.34 -1.53
CA ALA A 27 -8.44 -13.24 -1.60
C ALA A 27 -9.03 -13.42 -0.20
N VAL A 28 -10.12 -12.71 0.06
CA VAL A 28 -10.90 -12.84 1.28
C VAL A 28 -12.38 -13.05 0.92
N VAL A 29 -13.06 -13.84 1.71
CA VAL A 29 -14.51 -14.02 1.58
C VAL A 29 -15.17 -13.26 2.72
N LEU A 30 -16.07 -12.33 2.37
CA LEU A 30 -16.88 -11.59 3.33
C LEU A 30 -18.28 -12.18 3.37
N GLN A 31 -18.78 -12.41 4.56
CA GLN A 31 -20.15 -12.91 4.81
C GLN A 31 -20.84 -12.00 5.79
N ALA A 32 -22.14 -11.76 5.57
CA ALA A 32 -22.94 -11.05 6.54
C ALA A 32 -23.04 -11.85 7.86
N THR A 33 -22.89 -11.16 8.97
CA THR A 33 -23.00 -11.75 10.32
C THR A 33 -23.82 -10.83 11.21
N GLU A 34 -24.49 -11.40 12.21
CA GLU A 34 -25.17 -10.63 13.27
C GLU A 34 -24.22 -10.29 14.43
N GLY A 35 -23.05 -10.95 14.47
CA GLY A 35 -22.01 -10.68 15.45
C GLY A 35 -21.07 -9.54 15.03
N PRO A 36 -20.09 -9.23 15.88
CA PRO A 36 -19.04 -8.30 15.51
C PRO A 36 -18.24 -8.85 14.31
N GLY A 37 -17.83 -7.97 13.44
CA GLY A 37 -17.08 -8.26 12.25
C GLY A 37 -16.23 -7.03 11.92
N ILE A 38 -16.42 -6.40 10.76
CA ILE A 38 -15.77 -5.13 10.44
C ILE A 38 -16.44 -4.03 11.29
N LEU A 39 -15.68 -3.48 12.22
CA LEU A 39 -16.15 -2.42 13.15
C LEU A 39 -16.18 -1.07 12.46
N SER A 40 -15.13 -0.72 11.73
CA SER A 40 -15.06 0.53 10.96
C SER A 40 -13.96 0.46 9.90
N THR A 41 -14.11 1.30 8.87
CA THR A 41 -13.11 1.55 7.84
C THR A 41 -12.89 3.05 7.70
N HIS A 42 -11.64 3.46 7.48
CA HIS A 42 -11.24 4.86 7.33
C HIS A 42 -10.35 4.96 6.09
N LEU A 43 -10.73 5.83 5.16
CA LEU A 43 -10.05 5.99 3.87
C LEU A 43 -9.77 7.47 3.63
N HIS A 44 -8.55 7.76 3.18
CA HIS A 44 -8.10 9.10 2.87
C HIS A 44 -7.29 9.12 1.59
N SER A 45 -7.26 10.28 0.92
CA SER A 45 -6.42 10.51 -0.23
C SER A 45 -5.94 11.96 -0.28
N ASP A 46 -4.74 12.16 -0.80
CA ASP A 46 -4.16 13.46 -1.09
C ASP A 46 -3.37 13.36 -2.40
N GLY A 47 -3.90 13.96 -3.46
CA GLY A 47 -3.31 13.96 -4.80
C GLY A 47 -2.26 15.04 -5.02
N SER A 48 -1.98 15.90 -4.02
CA SER A 48 -1.05 17.02 -4.17
C SER A 48 0.41 16.63 -4.43
N ALA A 49 0.74 15.36 -4.20
CA ALA A 49 2.07 14.80 -4.38
C ALA A 49 2.04 13.45 -5.14
N ALA A 50 1.13 13.32 -6.10
CA ALA A 50 0.90 12.06 -6.81
C ALA A 50 2.13 11.55 -7.57
N GLU A 51 2.99 12.45 -8.08
CA GLU A 51 4.20 12.11 -8.83
C GLU A 51 5.31 11.47 -7.98
N ILE A 52 5.24 11.60 -6.65
CA ILE A 52 6.27 11.07 -5.73
C ILE A 52 6.30 9.54 -5.76
N LEU A 53 5.14 8.91 -6.01
CA LEU A 53 5.02 7.47 -6.16
C LEU A 53 3.96 7.17 -7.23
N ALA A 54 4.40 6.98 -8.47
CA ALA A 54 3.49 6.79 -9.59
C ALA A 54 4.10 5.96 -10.71
N MET A 55 3.24 5.34 -11.51
CA MET A 55 3.58 4.86 -12.85
C MET A 55 2.83 5.76 -13.84
N PHE A 56 3.57 6.56 -14.59
CA PHE A 56 2.97 7.58 -15.44
C PHE A 56 2.34 6.99 -16.69
N ASN A 57 2.86 5.86 -17.19
CA ASN A 57 2.40 5.22 -18.42
C ASN A 57 2.46 3.67 -18.29
N PRO A 58 1.61 2.94 -19.02
CA PRO A 58 0.50 3.42 -19.85
C PRO A 58 -0.69 3.86 -18.99
N GLY A 59 -1.35 4.92 -19.37
CA GLY A 59 -2.52 5.42 -18.66
C GLY A 59 -3.45 6.24 -19.53
N THR A 60 -4.72 6.24 -19.20
CA THR A 60 -5.75 7.00 -19.92
C THR A 60 -5.65 8.51 -19.71
N HIS A 61 -4.83 8.96 -18.76
CA HIS A 61 -4.63 10.36 -18.40
C HIS A 61 -3.15 10.76 -18.42
N ALA A 62 -2.32 10.10 -19.21
CA ALA A 62 -0.90 10.41 -19.32
C ALA A 62 -0.62 11.88 -19.67
N ASN A 63 -1.52 12.50 -20.42
CA ASN A 63 -1.46 13.92 -20.77
C ASN A 63 -1.64 14.90 -19.60
N MET A 64 -2.20 14.47 -18.46
CA MET A 64 -2.35 15.38 -17.30
C MET A 64 -1.03 15.65 -16.57
N TRP A 65 -0.02 14.81 -16.76
CA TRP A 65 1.24 14.84 -16.00
C TRP A 65 2.45 15.29 -16.81
N MET A 66 2.24 15.67 -18.09
CA MET A 66 3.33 15.89 -19.02
C MET A 66 3.07 17.14 -19.86
N ASP A 67 3.73 18.23 -19.51
CA ASP A 67 3.71 19.47 -20.32
C ASP A 67 4.10 19.21 -21.80
N GLU A 68 4.91 18.19 -22.02
CA GLU A 68 5.41 17.77 -23.33
C GLU A 68 4.36 17.11 -24.22
N LEU A 69 3.30 16.54 -23.63
CA LEU A 69 2.17 16.00 -24.39
C LEU A 69 1.17 17.09 -24.81
N ALA A 70 1.24 18.25 -24.19
CA ALA A 70 0.45 19.41 -24.63
C ALA A 70 0.83 19.89 -26.04
N GLU A 71 2.05 19.59 -26.52
CA GLU A 71 2.49 19.87 -27.89
C GLU A 71 1.94 18.86 -28.92
N ILE A 72 1.53 17.67 -28.47
CA ILE A 72 0.88 16.67 -29.32
C ILE A 72 -0.62 16.85 -29.16
N GLY A 73 -1.27 17.55 -30.06
CA GLY A 73 -2.69 17.94 -29.94
C GLY A 73 -3.60 16.79 -29.44
N ASP A 74 -4.62 17.11 -28.68
CA ASP A 74 -5.54 16.19 -27.98
C ASP A 74 -6.08 15.04 -28.85
N ALA A 75 -6.23 15.25 -30.17
CA ALA A 75 -6.71 14.24 -31.11
C ALA A 75 -5.69 13.11 -31.36
N GLU A 76 -4.42 13.34 -31.16
CA GLU A 76 -3.35 12.33 -31.35
C GLU A 76 -3.03 11.59 -30.05
N VAL A 77 -3.08 12.27 -28.90
CA VAL A 77 -2.85 11.67 -27.56
C VAL A 77 -3.87 10.57 -27.29
N GLY A 78 -5.14 10.76 -27.65
CA GLY A 78 -6.19 9.74 -27.49
C GLY A 78 -6.04 8.49 -28.37
N LYS A 79 -5.14 8.51 -29.37
CA LYS A 79 -4.90 7.40 -30.28
C LYS A 79 -3.62 6.61 -29.99
N MET A 80 -2.70 7.18 -29.20
CA MET A 80 -1.41 6.57 -28.94
C MET A 80 -1.36 6.02 -27.53
N PHE A 81 -1.37 4.72 -27.38
CA PHE A 81 -1.17 4.05 -26.11
C PHE A 81 0.30 4.14 -25.64
N VAL A 82 1.25 4.14 -26.57
CA VAL A 82 2.69 4.23 -26.33
C VAL A 82 3.31 5.13 -27.39
N THR A 83 4.07 6.15 -26.96
CA THR A 83 4.87 6.99 -27.86
C THR A 83 6.36 6.66 -27.72
N GLN A 84 7.15 6.98 -28.76
CA GLN A 84 8.60 6.84 -28.69
C GLN A 84 9.20 7.64 -27.52
N GLN A 85 8.68 8.84 -27.29
CA GLN A 85 9.11 9.71 -26.19
C GLN A 85 8.86 9.06 -24.81
N MET A 86 7.74 8.38 -24.61
CA MET A 86 7.47 7.63 -23.38
C MET A 86 8.49 6.51 -23.18
N VAL A 87 8.91 5.84 -24.27
CA VAL A 87 9.95 4.81 -24.23
C VAL A 87 11.30 5.43 -23.90
N ASP A 88 11.67 6.50 -24.57
CA ASP A 88 12.97 7.17 -24.38
C ASP A 88 13.12 7.77 -22.97
N LYS A 89 12.02 8.25 -22.38
CA LYS A 89 11.97 8.78 -21.01
C LYS A 89 11.65 7.72 -19.94
N GLU A 90 11.52 6.44 -20.32
CA GLU A 90 11.34 5.32 -19.40
C GLU A 90 10.12 5.42 -18.49
N GLN A 91 9.06 6.04 -18.98
CA GLN A 91 7.84 6.37 -18.21
C GLN A 91 6.93 5.16 -17.93
N PHE A 92 7.33 3.97 -18.39
CA PHE A 92 6.62 2.71 -18.15
C PHE A 92 7.00 2.01 -16.84
N PHE A 93 7.96 2.56 -16.13
CA PHE A 93 8.41 1.98 -14.88
C PHE A 93 7.91 2.81 -13.68
N PRO A 94 7.70 2.17 -12.52
CA PRO A 94 7.35 2.89 -11.31
C PRO A 94 8.41 3.92 -10.95
N ASN A 95 7.97 5.16 -10.76
CA ASN A 95 8.78 6.24 -10.20
C ASN A 95 8.53 6.35 -8.70
N MET A 96 9.57 6.46 -7.90
CA MET A 96 9.45 6.59 -6.45
C MET A 96 10.56 7.45 -5.86
N ASP A 97 10.19 8.55 -5.23
CA ASP A 97 11.04 9.23 -4.26
C ASP A 97 10.89 8.56 -2.88
N GLY A 98 11.71 7.56 -2.62
CA GLY A 98 11.65 6.76 -1.41
C GLY A 98 11.72 7.57 -0.11
N PRO A 99 12.62 8.57 0.05
CA PRO A 99 12.66 9.46 1.21
C PRO A 99 11.36 10.21 1.47
N SER A 100 10.72 10.76 0.43
CA SER A 100 9.45 11.47 0.55
C SER A 100 8.30 10.53 0.88
N VAL A 101 8.22 9.36 0.23
CA VAL A 101 7.26 8.31 0.56
C VAL A 101 7.39 7.89 2.03
N PHE A 102 8.63 7.66 2.51
CA PHE A 102 8.86 7.28 3.90
C PHE A 102 8.36 8.35 4.87
N LYS A 103 8.70 9.63 4.64
CA LYS A 103 8.26 10.74 5.50
C LYS A 103 6.74 10.82 5.63
N MET A 104 6.02 10.65 4.53
CA MET A 104 4.56 10.66 4.54
C MET A 104 3.99 9.42 5.23
N ALA A 105 4.52 8.25 4.93
CA ALA A 105 4.04 6.99 5.50
C ALA A 105 4.14 6.97 7.02
N VAL A 106 5.28 7.37 7.62
CA VAL A 106 5.47 7.35 9.08
C VAL A 106 4.58 8.35 9.84
N VAL A 107 3.95 9.28 9.13
CA VAL A 107 2.93 10.18 9.68
C VAL A 107 1.53 9.60 9.47
N LYS A 108 1.18 9.26 8.23
CA LYS A 108 -0.18 8.88 7.85
C LYS A 108 -0.63 7.50 8.36
N PHE A 109 0.29 6.55 8.45
CA PHE A 109 -0.03 5.24 9.02
C PHE A 109 -0.49 5.30 10.49
N PRO A 110 0.29 5.88 11.43
CA PRO A 110 -0.18 6.02 12.81
C PRO A 110 -1.45 6.87 12.94
N GLU A 111 -1.60 7.92 12.12
CA GLU A 111 -2.80 8.77 12.14
C GLU A 111 -4.07 7.97 11.85
N VAL A 112 -4.08 7.18 10.76
CA VAL A 112 -5.27 6.43 10.37
C VAL A 112 -5.57 5.26 11.30
N ILE A 113 -4.55 4.65 11.92
CA ILE A 113 -4.75 3.64 12.97
C ILE A 113 -5.36 4.30 14.22
N ALA A 114 -4.82 5.43 14.64
CA ALA A 114 -5.35 6.16 15.80
C ALA A 114 -6.79 6.65 15.56
N GLU A 115 -7.10 7.10 14.36
CA GLU A 115 -8.47 7.48 13.97
C GLU A 115 -9.43 6.31 14.15
N ALA A 116 -9.10 5.13 13.62
CA ALA A 116 -9.93 3.94 13.75
C ALA A 116 -10.13 3.51 15.19
N LEU A 117 -9.08 3.53 16.01
CA LEU A 117 -9.15 3.21 17.43
C LEU A 117 -10.02 4.20 18.18
N ASN A 118 -9.77 5.49 18.03
CA ASN A 118 -10.53 6.56 18.69
C ASN A 118 -12.02 6.49 18.34
N LYS A 119 -12.36 6.22 17.09
CA LYS A 119 -13.75 6.12 16.61
C LYS A 119 -14.51 4.98 17.30
N ASN A 120 -13.79 3.94 17.71
CA ASN A 120 -14.36 2.77 18.38
C ASN A 120 -14.15 2.78 19.91
N GLY A 121 -13.61 3.87 20.48
CA GLY A 121 -13.32 3.95 21.92
C GLY A 121 -12.21 3.01 22.38
N LEU A 122 -11.28 2.68 21.48
CA LEU A 122 -10.20 1.72 21.70
C LEU A 122 -8.84 2.41 21.75
N THR A 123 -7.84 1.70 22.25
CA THR A 123 -6.45 2.13 22.38
C THR A 123 -5.52 1.17 21.63
N PRO A 124 -4.27 1.54 21.36
CA PRO A 124 -3.31 0.62 20.74
C PRO A 124 -3.10 -0.68 21.52
N GLN A 125 -3.30 -0.66 22.84
CA GLN A 125 -3.17 -1.82 23.71
C GLN A 125 -4.27 -2.86 23.52
N ASP A 126 -5.40 -2.44 22.94
CA ASP A 126 -6.54 -3.33 22.65
C ASP A 126 -6.32 -4.13 21.35
N ILE A 127 -5.37 -3.73 20.50
CA ILE A 127 -5.03 -4.45 19.26
C ILE A 127 -4.38 -5.79 19.63
N ASN A 128 -4.99 -6.90 19.19
CA ASN A 128 -4.37 -8.20 19.27
C ASN A 128 -3.33 -8.37 18.14
N LEU A 129 -3.67 -7.95 16.91
CA LEU A 129 -2.74 -8.02 15.79
C LEU A 129 -2.93 -6.83 14.82
N LEU A 130 -1.85 -6.10 14.57
CA LEU A 130 -1.72 -5.17 13.45
C LEU A 130 -1.13 -5.91 12.25
N VAL A 131 -1.83 -5.90 11.13
CA VAL A 131 -1.34 -6.39 9.84
C VAL A 131 -1.20 -5.20 8.90
N PRO A 132 -0.02 -4.55 8.86
CA PRO A 132 0.21 -3.42 7.98
C PRO A 132 0.46 -3.88 6.55
N HIS A 133 0.20 -3.01 5.58
CA HIS A 133 0.73 -3.17 4.24
C HIS A 133 2.25 -3.34 4.28
N GLN A 134 2.76 -4.35 3.59
CA GLN A 134 4.17 -4.73 3.57
C GLN A 134 4.95 -3.87 2.56
N ALA A 135 5.01 -2.55 2.80
CA ALA A 135 5.70 -1.60 1.92
C ALA A 135 7.21 -1.58 2.15
N ASN A 136 7.60 -1.50 3.42
CA ASN A 136 8.98 -1.42 3.88
C ASN A 136 9.04 -1.78 5.37
N LEU A 137 9.93 -2.69 5.75
CA LEU A 137 10.05 -3.12 7.15
C LEU A 137 10.32 -1.95 8.11
N ARG A 138 11.11 -0.95 7.69
CA ARG A 138 11.41 0.23 8.52
C ARG A 138 10.16 1.08 8.80
N ILE A 139 9.22 1.16 7.85
CA ILE A 139 7.94 1.84 8.05
C ILE A 139 7.13 1.07 9.11
N ALA A 140 7.00 -0.24 8.97
CA ALA A 140 6.27 -1.07 9.93
C ALA A 140 6.86 -0.96 11.35
N GLN A 141 8.18 -1.03 11.48
CA GLN A 141 8.89 -0.86 12.76
C GLN A 141 8.67 0.53 13.37
N PHE A 142 8.68 1.60 12.54
CA PHE A 142 8.41 2.95 13.01
C PHE A 142 6.96 3.08 13.53
N VAL A 143 5.99 2.53 12.79
CA VAL A 143 4.59 2.52 13.20
C VAL A 143 4.42 1.77 14.52
N GLN A 144 5.00 0.58 14.64
CA GLN A 144 5.01 -0.22 15.86
C GLN A 144 5.53 0.58 17.06
N GLN A 145 6.70 1.21 16.92
CA GLN A 145 7.32 2.03 17.96
C GLN A 145 6.45 3.24 18.32
N LYS A 146 5.94 3.95 17.32
CA LYS A 146 5.09 5.14 17.49
C LYS A 146 3.80 4.82 18.23
N MET A 147 3.17 3.69 17.90
CA MET A 147 1.95 3.19 18.52
C MET A 147 2.21 2.45 19.85
N LYS A 148 3.49 2.24 20.21
CA LYS A 148 3.92 1.47 21.41
C LYS A 148 3.35 0.05 21.45
N LEU A 149 3.32 -0.60 20.28
CA LEU A 149 2.89 -1.99 20.16
C LEU A 149 4.05 -2.94 20.51
N ARG A 150 3.72 -4.08 21.12
CA ARG A 150 4.67 -5.16 21.37
C ARG A 150 4.99 -5.90 20.05
N ASP A 151 6.07 -6.68 20.07
CA ASP A 151 6.49 -7.46 18.89
C ASP A 151 5.45 -8.50 18.46
N ASP A 152 4.73 -9.08 19.42
CA ASP A 152 3.67 -10.06 19.18
C ASP A 152 2.37 -9.45 18.62
N GLN A 153 2.25 -8.12 18.64
CA GLN A 153 1.08 -7.40 18.12
C GLN A 153 1.23 -6.95 16.66
N VAL A 154 2.36 -7.18 15.99
CA VAL A 154 2.58 -6.72 14.61
C VAL A 154 3.09 -7.87 13.75
N TYR A 155 2.39 -8.17 12.67
CA TYR A 155 2.78 -9.21 11.75
C TYR A 155 3.45 -8.66 10.50
N ASN A 156 4.68 -9.08 10.23
CA ASN A 156 5.43 -8.73 9.04
C ASN A 156 5.92 -10.00 8.33
N ASN A 157 5.91 -9.98 7.01
CA ASN A 157 6.44 -11.05 6.15
C ASN A 157 7.13 -10.53 4.88
N ILE A 158 7.42 -9.23 4.86
CA ILE A 158 8.02 -8.55 3.71
C ILE A 158 9.38 -9.14 3.32
N GLU A 159 10.15 -9.66 4.28
CA GLU A 159 11.46 -10.27 4.05
C GLU A 159 11.40 -11.53 3.17
N ARG A 160 10.22 -12.15 3.07
CA ARG A 160 9.98 -13.35 2.26
C ARG A 160 9.27 -13.07 0.95
N PHE A 161 8.37 -12.11 0.93
CA PHE A 161 7.50 -11.86 -0.23
C PHE A 161 7.76 -10.53 -0.91
N GLY A 162 8.50 -9.62 -0.28
CA GLY A 162 8.62 -8.25 -0.75
C GLY A 162 7.30 -7.46 -0.61
N ASN A 163 7.25 -6.32 -1.29
CA ASN A 163 6.03 -5.53 -1.41
C ASN A 163 5.16 -6.09 -2.53
N THR A 164 4.13 -6.83 -2.18
CA THR A 164 3.12 -7.37 -3.10
C THR A 164 1.89 -6.46 -3.21
N THR A 165 2.05 -5.16 -2.94
CA THR A 165 1.00 -4.12 -2.98
C THR A 165 -0.32 -4.55 -2.33
N ALA A 166 -1.43 -4.58 -3.07
CA ALA A 166 -2.74 -4.94 -2.53
C ALA A 166 -2.83 -6.36 -1.97
N ALA A 167 -1.99 -7.29 -2.46
CA ALA A 167 -1.95 -8.67 -1.97
C ALA A 167 -1.23 -8.81 -0.61
N SER A 168 -0.47 -7.80 -0.17
CA SER A 168 0.39 -7.91 1.01
C SER A 168 -0.39 -8.16 2.31
N ILE A 169 -1.47 -7.43 2.54
CA ILE A 169 -2.31 -7.61 3.74
C ILE A 169 -3.00 -8.99 3.73
N PRO A 170 -3.72 -9.41 2.68
CA PRO A 170 -4.35 -10.74 2.70
C PRO A 170 -3.36 -11.88 2.80
N ILE A 171 -2.17 -11.80 2.20
CA ILE A 171 -1.12 -12.81 2.37
C ILE A 171 -0.63 -12.84 3.83
N ALA A 172 -0.34 -11.68 4.42
CA ALA A 172 0.14 -11.59 5.80
C ALA A 172 -0.92 -12.06 6.81
N LEU A 173 -2.19 -11.71 6.59
CA LEU A 173 -3.30 -12.13 7.43
C LEU A 173 -3.52 -13.66 7.35
N CYS A 174 -3.47 -14.22 6.15
CA CYS A 174 -3.59 -15.68 5.94
C CYS A 174 -2.48 -16.42 6.69
N GLU A 175 -1.23 -16.01 6.54
CA GLU A 175 -0.11 -16.63 7.26
C GLU A 175 -0.24 -16.50 8.80
N ALA A 176 -0.65 -15.30 9.28
CA ALA A 176 -0.85 -15.10 10.70
C ALA A 176 -1.93 -16.03 11.26
N TRP A 177 -3.02 -16.21 10.51
CA TRP A 177 -4.08 -17.15 10.84
C TRP A 177 -3.59 -18.61 10.84
N GLU A 178 -2.90 -19.06 9.79
CA GLU A 178 -2.33 -20.40 9.68
C GLU A 178 -1.36 -20.72 10.81
N LYS A 179 -0.63 -19.71 11.30
CA LYS A 179 0.27 -19.84 12.47
C LYS A 179 -0.44 -19.79 13.82
N GLY A 180 -1.77 -19.63 13.84
CA GLY A 180 -2.56 -19.54 15.07
C GLY A 180 -2.35 -18.25 15.85
N LEU A 181 -1.86 -17.19 15.18
CA LEU A 181 -1.68 -15.86 15.76
C LEU A 181 -2.96 -15.03 15.75
N VAL A 182 -3.98 -15.49 15.05
CA VAL A 182 -5.31 -14.87 14.97
C VAL A 182 -6.34 -15.86 15.55
N LYS A 183 -7.11 -15.40 16.53
CA LYS A 183 -8.09 -16.21 17.25
C LYS A 183 -9.44 -15.51 17.23
N GLU A 184 -10.49 -16.31 17.44
CA GLU A 184 -11.84 -15.79 17.59
C GLU A 184 -11.92 -14.74 18.70
N GLY A 185 -12.54 -13.60 18.38
CA GLY A 185 -12.65 -12.45 19.26
C GLY A 185 -11.47 -11.47 19.24
N ASP A 186 -10.36 -11.79 18.56
CA ASP A 186 -9.23 -10.87 18.46
C ASP A 186 -9.58 -9.59 17.71
N LEU A 187 -9.05 -8.48 18.19
CA LEU A 187 -9.11 -7.20 17.49
C LEU A 187 -7.94 -7.12 16.50
N ILE A 188 -8.28 -7.18 15.23
CA ILE A 188 -7.32 -7.06 14.14
C ILE A 188 -7.40 -5.66 13.55
N CYS A 189 -6.24 -5.02 13.39
CA CYS A 189 -6.10 -3.76 12.69
C CYS A 189 -5.39 -4.00 11.36
N LEU A 190 -6.04 -3.66 10.27
CA LEU A 190 -5.42 -3.59 8.95
C LEU A 190 -5.12 -2.14 8.65
N ALA A 191 -3.95 -1.83 8.10
CA ALA A 191 -3.61 -0.47 7.71
C ALA A 191 -2.72 -0.45 6.48
N ALA A 192 -2.89 0.55 5.63
CA ALA A 192 -2.13 0.71 4.40
C ALA A 192 -1.84 2.18 4.11
N PHE A 193 -0.73 2.42 3.43
CA PHE A 193 -0.35 3.67 2.80
C PHE A 193 0.29 3.37 1.45
N GLY A 194 -0.04 4.12 0.43
CA GLY A 194 0.47 3.89 -0.92
C GLY A 194 0.34 5.10 -1.85
N SER A 195 0.54 4.81 -3.13
CA SER A 195 0.43 5.78 -4.21
C SER A 195 -0.88 6.57 -4.14
N GLY A 196 -0.80 7.83 -4.53
CA GLY A 196 -1.93 8.71 -4.54
C GLY A 196 -1.57 10.13 -4.03
N PHE A 197 -1.16 10.41 -2.80
CA PHE A 197 -1.15 9.37 -1.77
C PHE A 197 -2.53 8.94 -1.31
N THR A 198 -2.64 7.66 -0.96
CA THR A 198 -3.83 7.11 -0.32
C THR A 198 -3.44 6.35 0.94
N TRP A 199 -4.27 6.42 1.98
CA TRP A 199 -4.05 5.65 3.20
C TRP A 199 -5.37 5.23 3.80
N ALA A 200 -5.37 4.07 4.44
CA ALA A 200 -6.58 3.49 4.99
C ALA A 200 -6.30 2.61 6.20
N SER A 201 -7.34 2.44 7.03
CA SER A 201 -7.37 1.42 8.06
C SER A 201 -8.73 0.74 8.12
N ALA A 202 -8.73 -0.50 8.63
CA ALA A 202 -9.92 -1.22 9.01
C ALA A 202 -9.70 -1.90 10.35
N LEU A 203 -10.67 -1.79 11.25
CA LEU A 203 -10.73 -2.57 12.47
C LEU A 203 -11.78 -3.65 12.33
N LEU A 204 -11.44 -4.85 12.76
CA LEU A 204 -12.36 -5.97 12.74
C LEU A 204 -12.19 -6.86 13.99
N ARG A 205 -13.28 -7.48 14.41
CA ARG A 205 -13.29 -8.60 15.33
C ARG A 205 -13.30 -9.87 14.52
N TRP A 206 -12.31 -10.71 14.78
CA TRP A 206 -12.13 -11.97 14.05
C TRP A 206 -13.13 -13.03 14.47
#